data_b9c775599848901791a4ecdf0a87c775
#
_entry.id   b9c775599848901791a4ecdf0a87c775
#
_cell.length_a   1.000
_cell.length_b   1.000
_cell.length_c   1.000
_cell.angle_alpha   90.00
_cell.angle_beta   90.00
_cell.angle_gamma   90.00
#
_symmetry.space_group_name_H-M   'P 1'
#
loop_
_entity.id
_entity.type
_entity.pdbx_description
1 polymer ?
#
loop_
_entity_poly.entity_id
_entity_poly.type
_entity_poly.pdbx_seq_one_letter_code
_entity_poly.pdbx_strand_id
1 'polypeptide(L)'
;KKLEDVFGMTVLTKEDGVAILEVGEGGNGGQVILRKDTDGPEARQGYGEVHHVSFRLKDHAAIVQWLEKYQTLGIGNSGLVDRFYFEALYARIGHILIEVSTDGPGFMGDEPYETLGESLALPPFLEPQRAYIESEIRPFDTSR
;
A
#
# COMPACT_ATOMS: atom_id res chain seq x y z
N LYS A 1 -11.04 1.27 16.52
CA LYS A 1 -11.86 2.48 16.25
C LYS A 1 -11.46 3.16 14.94
N LYS A 2 -10.23 3.68 14.76
CA LYS A 2 -9.89 4.38 13.50
C LYS A 2 -10.04 3.51 12.24
N LEU A 3 -9.63 2.24 12.28
CA LEU A 3 -9.80 1.33 11.13
C LEU A 3 -11.27 1.00 10.85
N GLU A 4 -12.09 0.90 11.88
CA GLU A 4 -13.55 0.72 11.74
C GLU A 4 -14.19 1.97 11.14
N ASP A 5 -13.89 3.15 11.70
CA ASP A 5 -14.51 4.42 11.29
C ASP A 5 -14.10 4.84 9.88
N VAL A 6 -12.82 4.64 9.50
CA VAL A 6 -12.26 5.08 8.21
C VAL A 6 -12.42 4.02 7.13
N PHE A 7 -12.08 2.76 7.42
CA PHE A 7 -12.05 1.69 6.41
C PHE A 7 -13.27 0.77 6.47
N GLY A 8 -14.20 0.99 7.43
CA GLY A 8 -15.38 0.15 7.57
C GLY A 8 -15.05 -1.28 8.00
N MET A 9 -13.89 -1.48 8.65
CA MET A 9 -13.48 -2.81 9.10
C MET A 9 -14.38 -3.29 10.24
N THR A 10 -14.69 -4.58 10.24
CA THR A 10 -15.43 -5.25 11.31
C THR A 10 -14.48 -5.90 12.29
N VAL A 11 -14.65 -5.69 13.58
CA VAL A 11 -13.86 -6.37 14.62
C VAL A 11 -14.41 -7.79 14.81
N LEU A 12 -13.60 -8.80 14.55
CA LEU A 12 -13.92 -10.20 14.77
C LEU A 12 -13.64 -10.62 16.22
N THR A 13 -12.49 -10.21 16.75
CA THR A 13 -12.13 -10.48 18.15
C THR A 13 -11.22 -9.38 18.68
N LYS A 14 -11.25 -9.20 20.01
CA LYS A 14 -10.40 -8.25 20.71
C LYS A 14 -10.14 -8.74 22.12
N GLU A 15 -9.00 -9.37 22.31
CA GLU A 15 -8.58 -9.98 23.59
C GLU A 15 -7.08 -9.84 23.78
N ASP A 16 -6.63 -9.71 25.02
CA ASP A 16 -5.23 -9.76 25.46
C ASP A 16 -4.24 -8.90 24.63
N GLY A 17 -4.68 -7.70 24.26
CA GLY A 17 -3.85 -6.78 23.47
C GLY A 17 -3.78 -7.11 21.98
N VAL A 18 -4.56 -8.07 21.50
CA VAL A 18 -4.72 -8.40 20.08
C VAL A 18 -6.12 -8.05 19.63
N ALA A 19 -6.24 -7.49 18.43
CA ALA A 19 -7.51 -7.31 17.74
C ALA A 19 -7.40 -7.85 16.32
N ILE A 20 -8.36 -8.65 15.91
CA ILE A 20 -8.50 -9.14 14.53
C ILE A 20 -9.68 -8.39 13.91
N LEU A 21 -9.40 -7.74 12.80
CA LEU A 21 -10.38 -7.02 12.01
C LEU A 21 -10.47 -7.62 10.62
N GLU A 22 -11.61 -7.43 10.00
CA GLU A 22 -11.91 -7.92 8.67
C GLU A 22 -12.37 -6.78 7.76
N VAL A 23 -11.96 -6.76 6.52
CA VAL A 23 -12.31 -5.78 5.50
C VAL A 23 -12.81 -6.48 4.23
N GLY A 24 -13.75 -5.86 3.54
CA GLY A 24 -14.35 -6.43 2.33
C GLY A 24 -15.06 -7.76 2.61
N GLU A 25 -14.75 -8.78 1.81
CA GLU A 25 -15.32 -10.12 1.95
C GLU A 25 -14.65 -10.96 3.06
N GLY A 26 -13.64 -10.40 3.71
CA GLY A 26 -12.89 -11.09 4.75
C GLY A 26 -11.97 -12.19 4.24
N GLY A 27 -11.60 -13.12 5.15
CA GLY A 27 -10.75 -14.26 4.82
C GLY A 27 -9.29 -13.90 4.54
N ASN A 28 -8.59 -14.77 3.81
CA ASN A 28 -7.18 -14.56 3.46
C ASN A 28 -7.01 -13.31 2.59
N GLY A 29 -6.13 -12.39 3.03
CA GLY A 29 -5.92 -11.10 2.39
C GLY A 29 -6.93 -10.01 2.80
N GLY A 30 -8.03 -10.38 3.48
CA GLY A 30 -9.04 -9.45 4.01
C GLY A 30 -9.00 -9.27 5.52
N GLN A 31 -7.99 -9.81 6.21
CA GLN A 31 -7.86 -9.69 7.67
C GLN A 31 -6.66 -8.82 8.06
N VAL A 32 -6.87 -8.04 9.10
CA VAL A 32 -5.83 -7.21 9.74
C VAL A 32 -5.71 -7.62 11.20
N ILE A 33 -4.54 -8.05 11.61
CA ILE A 33 -4.25 -8.38 13.00
C ILE A 33 -3.47 -7.21 13.61
N LEU A 34 -4.07 -6.56 14.61
CA LEU A 34 -3.42 -5.54 15.41
C LEU A 34 -2.93 -6.15 16.71
N ARG A 35 -1.66 -5.99 16.99
CA ARG A 35 -1.06 -6.38 18.28
C ARG A 35 -0.59 -5.13 19.01
N LYS A 36 -0.99 -4.99 20.26
CA LYS A 36 -0.46 -3.96 21.12
C LYS A 36 0.96 -4.35 21.54
N ASP A 37 1.92 -3.53 21.15
CA ASP A 37 3.30 -3.61 21.62
C ASP A 37 3.56 -2.36 22.49
N THR A 38 3.86 -2.58 23.78
CA THR A 38 4.16 -1.51 24.74
C THR A 38 5.64 -1.42 25.08
N ASP A 39 6.41 -2.44 24.73
CA ASP A 39 7.79 -2.62 25.18
C ASP A 39 8.80 -2.48 24.03
N GLY A 40 8.31 -2.53 22.78
CA GLY A 40 9.13 -2.36 21.59
C GLY A 40 9.56 -0.90 21.37
N PRO A 41 10.67 -0.68 20.67
CA PRO A 41 11.07 0.65 20.25
C PRO A 41 10.06 1.24 19.28
N GLU A 42 9.94 2.57 19.25
CA GLU A 42 9.14 3.24 18.24
C GLU A 42 9.68 2.94 16.83
N ALA A 43 8.78 2.53 15.94
CA ALA A 43 9.13 2.23 14.56
C ALA A 43 9.69 3.47 13.85
N ARG A 44 10.76 3.28 13.07
CA ARG A 44 11.40 4.33 12.28
C ARG A 44 11.49 3.87 10.84
N GLN A 45 11.07 4.72 9.92
CA GLN A 45 11.22 4.44 8.49
C GLN A 45 12.70 4.26 8.12
N GLY A 46 12.98 3.22 7.36
CA GLY A 46 14.32 2.93 6.90
C GLY A 46 14.53 1.47 6.54
N TYR A 47 15.78 1.07 6.44
CA TYR A 47 16.17 -0.28 6.08
C TYR A 47 15.63 -1.31 7.09
N GLY A 48 14.88 -2.28 6.58
CA GLY A 48 14.28 -3.35 7.41
C GLY A 48 12.87 -3.05 7.94
N GLU A 49 12.29 -1.88 7.63
CA GLU A 49 10.92 -1.53 8.01
C GLU A 49 9.93 -1.77 6.86
N VAL A 50 8.70 -2.07 7.20
CA VAL A 50 7.57 -2.03 6.26
C VAL A 50 7.10 -0.60 6.09
N HIS A 51 7.20 -0.06 4.86
CA HIS A 51 6.87 1.34 4.60
C HIS A 51 5.38 1.64 4.75
N HIS A 52 4.52 0.80 4.17
CA HIS A 52 3.07 0.97 4.19
C HIS A 52 2.33 -0.36 3.99
N VAL A 53 1.03 -0.32 4.26
CA VAL A 53 0.06 -1.36 3.89
C VAL A 53 -0.86 -0.78 2.84
N SER A 54 -1.07 -1.48 1.71
CA SER A 54 -1.94 -1.05 0.63
C SER A 54 -3.23 -1.86 0.57
N PHE A 55 -4.35 -1.16 0.34
CA PHE A 55 -5.65 -1.77 0.04
C PHE A 55 -6.05 -1.46 -1.40
N ARG A 56 -6.53 -2.47 -2.10
CA ARG A 56 -6.90 -2.37 -3.51
C ARG A 56 -8.23 -1.63 -3.70
N LEU A 57 -8.25 -0.79 -4.71
CA LEU A 57 -9.43 -0.13 -5.25
C LEU A 57 -9.59 -0.51 -6.72
N LYS A 58 -10.83 -0.58 -7.17
CA LYS A 58 -11.14 -1.01 -8.52
C LYS A 58 -10.61 -0.05 -9.59
N ASP A 59 -10.82 1.25 -9.42
CA ASP A 59 -10.63 2.24 -10.47
C ASP A 59 -10.45 3.67 -9.93
N HIS A 60 -10.23 4.61 -10.85
CA HIS A 60 -10.12 6.04 -10.58
C HIS A 60 -11.32 6.61 -9.81
N ALA A 61 -12.54 6.20 -10.15
CA ALA A 61 -13.72 6.73 -9.45
C ALA A 61 -13.72 6.34 -7.97
N ALA A 62 -13.26 5.12 -7.67
CA ALA A 62 -13.15 4.64 -6.28
C ALA A 62 -12.08 5.43 -5.49
N ILE A 63 -10.92 5.72 -6.07
CA ILE A 63 -9.87 6.46 -5.34
C ILE A 63 -10.25 7.93 -5.12
N VAL A 64 -10.99 8.55 -6.04
CA VAL A 64 -11.56 9.90 -5.86
C VAL A 64 -12.53 9.93 -4.68
N GLN A 65 -13.41 8.92 -4.54
CA GLN A 65 -14.30 8.80 -3.38
C GLN A 65 -13.52 8.66 -2.07
N TRP A 66 -12.39 7.97 -2.08
CA TRP A 66 -11.51 7.88 -0.91
C TRP A 66 -10.86 9.22 -0.57
N LEU A 67 -10.44 9.99 -1.58
CA LEU A 67 -9.91 11.34 -1.36
C LEU A 67 -10.96 12.25 -0.70
N GLU A 68 -12.19 12.26 -1.22
CA GLU A 68 -13.31 13.01 -0.65
C GLU A 68 -13.62 12.56 0.79
N LYS A 69 -13.60 11.26 1.04
CA LYS A 69 -13.78 10.70 2.39
C LYS A 69 -12.71 11.18 3.36
N TYR A 70 -11.44 11.16 2.97
CA TYR A 70 -10.36 11.66 3.83
C TYR A 70 -10.51 13.17 4.11
N GLN A 71 -10.88 13.95 3.11
CA GLN A 71 -11.15 15.38 3.26
C GLN A 71 -12.30 15.62 4.24
N THR A 72 -13.41 14.91 4.08
CA THR A 72 -14.60 15.02 4.96
C THR A 72 -14.28 14.65 6.42
N LEU A 73 -13.44 13.64 6.62
CA LEU A 73 -13.02 13.20 7.95
C LEU A 73 -11.85 14.03 8.53
N GLY A 74 -11.33 15.02 7.79
CA GLY A 74 -10.18 15.82 8.21
C GLY A 74 -8.88 15.01 8.32
N ILE A 75 -8.75 13.93 7.53
CA ILE A 75 -7.56 13.09 7.53
C ILE A 75 -6.53 13.68 6.55
N GLY A 76 -5.34 14.03 7.06
CA GLY A 76 -4.22 14.45 6.25
C GLY A 76 -3.79 13.33 5.29
N ASN A 77 -3.61 13.68 4.01
CA ASN A 77 -3.30 12.72 2.97
C ASN A 77 -2.37 13.32 1.90
N SER A 78 -1.86 12.47 1.01
CA SER A 78 -0.91 12.88 -0.05
C SER A 78 -1.56 13.62 -1.22
N GLY A 79 -2.90 13.64 -1.34
CA GLY A 79 -3.55 13.83 -2.62
C GLY A 79 -3.36 12.60 -3.53
N LEU A 80 -3.98 12.63 -4.71
CA LEU A 80 -3.80 11.56 -5.70
C LEU A 80 -2.38 11.59 -6.25
N VAL A 81 -1.73 10.44 -6.30
CA VAL A 81 -0.37 10.25 -6.80
C VAL A 81 -0.43 9.27 -7.96
N ASP A 82 -0.03 9.74 -9.15
CA ASP A 82 0.17 8.87 -10.31
C ASP A 82 1.48 8.10 -10.14
N ARG A 83 1.39 6.75 -10.10
CA ARG A 83 2.50 5.83 -10.03
C ARG A 83 2.82 5.18 -11.37
N PHE A 84 2.25 5.66 -12.45
CA PHE A 84 2.32 5.10 -13.80
C PHE A 84 1.58 3.74 -13.94
N TYR A 85 1.84 2.78 -13.06
CA TYR A 85 1.18 1.46 -13.06
C TYR A 85 -0.15 1.44 -12.29
N PHE A 86 -0.37 2.43 -11.44
CA PHE A 86 -1.59 2.59 -10.64
C PHE A 86 -1.67 4.02 -10.09
N GLU A 87 -2.82 4.41 -9.60
CA GLU A 87 -2.99 5.62 -8.80
C GLU A 87 -2.98 5.26 -7.32
N ALA A 88 -2.37 6.08 -6.51
CA ALA A 88 -2.23 5.89 -5.08
C ALA A 88 -2.70 7.10 -4.28
N LEU A 89 -3.21 6.84 -3.08
CA LEU A 89 -3.55 7.84 -2.09
C LEU A 89 -3.07 7.35 -0.72
N TYR A 90 -2.19 8.12 -0.10
CA TYR A 90 -1.58 7.79 1.19
C TYR A 90 -2.18 8.59 2.32
N ALA A 91 -2.42 7.95 3.45
CA ALA A 91 -2.80 8.60 4.69
C ALA A 91 -2.18 7.91 5.90
N ARG A 92 -1.80 8.69 6.92
CA ARG A 92 -1.28 8.13 8.15
C ARG A 92 -2.40 7.96 9.17
N ILE A 93 -2.69 6.73 9.52
CA ILE A 93 -3.70 6.35 10.51
C ILE A 93 -3.01 5.88 11.80
N GLY A 94 -2.87 6.80 12.75
CA GLY A 94 -1.98 6.58 13.89
C GLY A 94 -0.53 6.59 13.44
N HIS A 95 0.20 5.51 13.72
CA HIS A 95 1.60 5.34 13.32
C HIS A 95 1.76 4.56 12.01
N ILE A 96 0.66 4.05 11.43
CA ILE A 96 0.68 3.22 10.22
C ILE A 96 0.43 4.09 9.01
N LEU A 97 1.32 4.02 8.02
CA LEU A 97 1.06 4.59 6.69
C LEU A 97 0.19 3.59 5.91
N ILE A 98 -0.96 4.06 5.49
CA ILE A 98 -1.89 3.27 4.69
C ILE A 98 -2.00 3.89 3.30
N GLU A 99 -1.91 3.04 2.31
CA GLU A 99 -2.18 3.34 0.92
C GLU A 99 -3.54 2.75 0.53
N VAL A 100 -4.26 3.46 -0.33
CA VAL A 100 -5.29 2.87 -1.17
C VAL A 100 -4.87 3.08 -2.61
N SER A 101 -4.92 2.05 -3.44
CA SER A 101 -4.41 2.11 -4.81
C SER A 101 -5.30 1.36 -5.80
N THR A 102 -5.33 1.85 -7.04
CA THR A 102 -6.15 1.27 -8.11
C THR A 102 -5.50 0.04 -8.70
N ASP A 103 -6.33 -0.84 -9.28
CA ASP A 103 -5.85 -2.02 -10.01
C ASP A 103 -5.18 -1.69 -11.34
N GLY A 104 -5.59 -0.62 -11.97
CA GLY A 104 -5.13 -0.25 -13.30
C GLY A 104 -4.25 0.99 -13.34
N PRO A 105 -3.49 1.11 -14.44
CA PRO A 105 -3.40 0.23 -15.61
C PRO A 105 -2.73 -1.14 -15.34
N GLY A 106 -1.95 -1.25 -14.26
CA GLY A 106 -1.29 -2.48 -13.83
C GLY A 106 0.08 -2.71 -14.46
N PHE A 107 0.83 -3.64 -13.89
CA PHE A 107 2.23 -3.91 -14.30
C PHE A 107 2.33 -4.63 -15.65
N MET A 108 1.26 -5.25 -16.13
CA MET A 108 1.22 -5.85 -17.47
C MET A 108 1.10 -4.82 -18.61
N GLY A 109 1.18 -3.53 -18.30
CA GLY A 109 1.19 -2.47 -19.30
C GLY A 109 2.47 -2.44 -20.15
N ASP A 110 3.58 -2.92 -19.61
CA ASP A 110 4.90 -2.94 -20.26
C ASP A 110 5.59 -4.30 -20.23
N GLU A 111 5.14 -5.25 -19.42
CA GLU A 111 5.69 -6.61 -19.35
C GLU A 111 4.57 -7.67 -19.45
N PRO A 112 4.79 -8.79 -20.17
CA PRO A 112 3.84 -9.90 -20.15
C PRO A 112 3.81 -10.59 -18.78
N TYR A 113 2.66 -11.17 -18.44
CA TYR A 113 2.44 -11.83 -17.15
C TYR A 113 3.50 -12.90 -16.81
N GLU A 114 3.93 -13.64 -17.83
CA GLU A 114 4.87 -14.75 -17.70
C GLU A 114 6.27 -14.31 -17.26
N THR A 115 6.63 -13.07 -17.53
CA THR A 115 7.99 -12.51 -17.26
C THR A 115 7.94 -11.35 -16.26
N LEU A 116 6.78 -11.08 -15.65
CA LEU A 116 6.67 -10.01 -14.66
C LEU A 116 7.71 -10.14 -13.55
N GLY A 117 8.52 -9.09 -13.40
CA GLY A 117 9.53 -8.97 -12.35
C GLY A 117 10.87 -9.65 -12.69
N GLU A 118 11.07 -10.19 -13.89
CA GLU A 118 12.37 -10.72 -14.34
C GLU A 118 13.36 -9.59 -14.68
N SER A 119 12.84 -8.45 -15.09
CA SER A 119 13.64 -7.24 -15.32
C SER A 119 13.17 -6.07 -14.47
N LEU A 120 14.04 -5.09 -14.26
CA LEU A 120 13.69 -3.87 -13.57
C LEU A 120 12.70 -3.06 -14.43
N ALA A 121 11.45 -2.98 -14.01
CA ALA A 121 10.45 -2.12 -14.63
C ALA A 121 10.68 -0.66 -14.19
N LEU A 122 10.76 0.25 -15.14
CA LEU A 122 10.89 1.68 -14.90
C LEU A 122 9.78 2.43 -15.63
N PRO A 123 9.15 3.42 -14.97
CA PRO A 123 8.29 4.35 -15.69
C PRO A 123 9.06 5.06 -16.81
N PRO A 124 8.41 5.41 -17.93
CA PRO A 124 9.11 5.97 -19.10
C PRO A 124 10.01 7.18 -18.83
N PHE A 125 9.65 8.00 -17.85
CA PHE A 125 10.43 9.18 -17.47
C PHE A 125 11.74 8.84 -16.74
N LEU A 126 11.90 7.62 -16.23
CA LEU A 126 13.13 7.13 -15.60
C LEU A 126 14.02 6.30 -16.54
N GLU A 127 13.48 5.83 -17.66
CA GLU A 127 14.24 5.01 -18.63
C GLU A 127 15.56 5.65 -19.10
N PRO A 128 15.65 6.97 -19.35
CA PRO A 128 16.92 7.60 -19.70
C PRO A 128 18.01 7.47 -18.62
N GLN A 129 17.63 7.15 -17.38
CA GLN A 129 18.53 6.99 -16.24
C GLN A 129 18.78 5.52 -15.87
N ARG A 130 18.28 4.56 -16.66
CA ARG A 130 18.33 3.11 -16.34
C ARG A 130 19.72 2.65 -15.89
N ALA A 131 20.76 2.94 -16.67
CA ALA A 131 22.11 2.49 -16.36
C ALA A 131 22.62 3.02 -15.00
N TYR A 132 22.26 4.27 -14.67
CA TYR A 132 22.57 4.84 -13.36
C TYR A 132 21.80 4.15 -12.26
N ILE A 133 20.49 3.99 -12.42
CA ILE A 133 19.63 3.35 -11.42
C ILE A 133 20.10 1.91 -11.15
N GLU A 134 20.39 1.14 -12.19
CA GLU A 134 20.88 -0.23 -12.05
C GLU A 134 22.25 -0.32 -11.35
N SER A 135 23.08 0.71 -11.47
CA SER A 135 24.37 0.77 -10.75
C SER A 135 24.22 1.06 -9.25
N GLU A 136 23.14 1.71 -8.84
CA GLU A 136 22.91 2.12 -7.45
C GLU A 136 22.08 1.12 -6.65
N ILE A 137 21.29 0.27 -7.31
CA ILE A 137 20.48 -0.74 -6.64
C ILE A 137 21.26 -2.02 -6.37
N ARG A 138 20.93 -2.70 -5.28
CA ARG A 138 21.50 -4.03 -5.00
C ARG A 138 20.93 -5.06 -5.96
N PRO A 139 21.76 -5.71 -6.79
CA PRO A 139 21.28 -6.76 -7.68
C PRO A 139 20.83 -7.99 -6.90
N PHE A 140 19.81 -8.69 -7.42
CA PHE A 140 19.39 -10.00 -6.95
C PHE A 140 18.94 -10.84 -8.14
N ASP A 141 19.04 -12.16 -7.99
CA ASP A 141 18.64 -13.09 -9.04
C ASP A 141 17.12 -13.14 -9.16
N THR A 142 16.60 -12.80 -10.34
CA THR A 142 15.18 -12.82 -10.69
C THR A 142 14.82 -13.99 -11.62
N SER A 143 15.80 -14.82 -12.02
CA SER A 143 15.54 -16.01 -12.84
C SER A 143 14.72 -17.04 -12.07
N ARG A 144 13.77 -17.67 -12.77
CA ARG A 144 12.92 -18.74 -12.22
C ARG A 144 13.46 -20.11 -12.60
#